data_47ad2fa97abd9dd5dfb029a8266cbaf6
#
_entry.id   47ad2fa97abd9dd5dfb029a8266cbaf6
#
_cell.length_a   1.000
_cell.length_b   1.000
_cell.length_c   1.000
_cell.angle_alpha   90.00
_cell.angle_beta   90.00
_cell.angle_gamma   90.00
#
_symmetry.space_group_name_H-M   'P 1'
#
loop_
_entity.id
_entity.type
_entity.pdbx_description
1 polymer ?
#
loop_
_entity_poly.entity_id
_entity_poly.type
_entity_poly.pdbx_seq_one_letter_code
_entity_poly.pdbx_strand_id
1 'polypeptide(L)'
;MTAAIGWIAQYAAQRGLKYEPEADERWLRAWEPYTTLKMPVRYEHALYATGASGSLTLARFFVPTEVMAPSGGVAQVEASAWICIAQDLRIEGQAATMNDPGRIFAENPELVTMKRRATGDAYFDRSFVTFAPSEEELRQAITPSLRRLLLSWNVPVHAELRKGGFVVAPVSLGADPASLAWLAHAAHVFGDKAAKHGTQV
;
A
#
# COMPACT_ATOMS: atom_id res chain seq x y z
N MET A 1 4.07 22.54 -16.90
CA MET A 1 3.80 21.38 -16.00
C MET A 1 4.89 21.11 -14.96
N THR A 2 5.87 21.98 -14.82
CA THR A 2 7.10 21.76 -14.00
C THR A 2 6.98 22.24 -12.54
N ALA A 3 6.00 23.04 -12.18
CA ALA A 3 5.87 23.61 -10.82
C ALA A 3 5.34 22.61 -9.75
N ALA A 4 4.63 21.57 -10.17
CA ALA A 4 4.08 20.57 -9.24
C ALA A 4 5.11 19.55 -8.74
N ILE A 5 6.28 19.50 -9.34
CA ILE A 5 7.32 18.48 -9.09
C ILE A 5 8.35 18.95 -8.06
N GLY A 6 8.59 20.28 -7.98
CA GLY A 6 9.62 20.85 -7.09
C GLY A 6 9.43 20.57 -5.61
N TRP A 7 8.20 20.46 -5.15
CA TRP A 7 7.90 20.19 -3.73
C TRP A 7 8.30 18.78 -3.28
N ILE A 8 8.26 17.77 -4.18
CA ILE A 8 8.64 16.39 -3.83
C ILE A 8 10.13 16.31 -3.51
N ALA A 9 10.96 16.91 -4.36
CA ALA A 9 12.40 16.99 -4.14
C ALA A 9 12.74 17.74 -2.83
N GLN A 10 12.04 18.86 -2.58
CA GLN A 10 12.20 19.63 -1.34
C GLN A 10 11.77 18.82 -0.12
N TYR A 11 10.64 18.12 -0.19
CA TYR A 11 10.17 17.23 0.88
C TYR A 11 11.20 16.14 1.18
N ALA A 12 11.74 15.49 0.14
CA ALA A 12 12.76 14.46 0.29
C ALA A 12 14.02 15.02 0.98
N ALA A 13 14.52 16.17 0.51
CA ALA A 13 15.70 16.82 1.10
C ALA A 13 15.50 17.16 2.58
N GLN A 14 14.33 17.70 2.97
CA GLN A 14 13.99 18.03 4.35
C GLN A 14 13.92 16.81 5.28
N ARG A 15 13.66 15.63 4.74
CA ARG A 15 13.51 14.36 5.46
C ARG A 15 14.71 13.44 5.34
N GLY A 16 15.77 13.85 4.64
CA GLY A 16 16.94 13.02 4.38
C GLY A 16 16.65 11.79 3.51
N LEU A 17 15.61 11.87 2.66
CA LEU A 17 15.26 10.82 1.72
C LEU A 17 15.99 11.01 0.40
N LYS A 18 16.43 9.91 -0.22
CA LYS A 18 16.89 9.93 -1.61
C LYS A 18 15.66 10.07 -2.51
N TYR A 19 15.71 11.01 -3.45
CA TYR A 19 14.63 11.23 -4.42
C TYR A 19 15.09 10.90 -5.83
N GLU A 20 14.27 10.17 -6.55
CA GLU A 20 14.43 9.85 -7.98
C GLU A 20 13.13 10.20 -8.72
N PRO A 21 13.18 11.16 -9.68
CA PRO A 21 11.99 11.52 -10.46
C PRO A 21 11.51 10.37 -11.35
N GLU A 22 12.44 9.57 -11.89
CA GLU A 22 12.19 8.31 -12.58
C GLU A 22 12.41 7.18 -11.57
N ALA A 23 11.33 6.49 -11.21
CA ALA A 23 11.39 5.42 -10.21
C ALA A 23 12.13 4.20 -10.77
N ASP A 24 12.88 3.48 -9.93
CA ASP A 24 13.41 2.15 -10.28
C ASP A 24 12.23 1.16 -10.41
N GLU A 25 11.63 1.12 -11.59
CA GLU A 25 10.49 0.24 -11.87
C GLU A 25 10.84 -1.22 -11.68
N ARG A 26 12.08 -1.65 -11.92
CA ARG A 26 12.49 -3.05 -11.75
C ARG A 26 12.30 -3.50 -10.30
N TRP A 27 12.69 -2.66 -9.35
CA TRP A 27 12.51 -2.97 -7.93
C TRP A 27 11.04 -2.91 -7.51
N LEU A 28 10.29 -1.90 -7.95
CA LEU A 28 8.87 -1.75 -7.63
C LEU A 28 8.05 -2.89 -8.22
N ARG A 29 8.32 -3.29 -9.45
CA ARG A 29 7.63 -4.40 -10.13
C ARG A 29 7.96 -5.77 -9.53
N ALA A 30 9.05 -5.92 -8.79
CA ALA A 30 9.33 -7.16 -8.07
C ALA A 30 8.28 -7.47 -6.97
N TRP A 31 7.47 -6.49 -6.60
CA TRP A 31 6.36 -6.63 -5.66
C TRP A 31 5.01 -6.95 -6.33
N GLU A 32 4.96 -6.92 -7.64
CA GLU A 32 3.78 -7.31 -8.41
C GLU A 32 3.72 -8.85 -8.59
N PRO A 33 2.52 -9.43 -8.81
CA PRO A 33 1.20 -8.80 -8.76
C PRO A 33 0.72 -8.55 -7.31
N TYR A 34 -0.08 -7.50 -7.13
CA TYR A 34 -0.74 -7.22 -5.85
C TYR A 34 -2.06 -7.99 -5.73
N THR A 35 -2.41 -8.41 -4.51
CA THR A 35 -3.62 -9.19 -4.26
C THR A 35 -4.90 -8.39 -4.45
N THR A 36 -4.91 -7.13 -3.98
CA THR A 36 -6.11 -6.28 -3.96
C THR A 36 -5.90 -4.89 -4.55
N LEU A 37 -4.85 -4.71 -5.36
CA LEU A 37 -4.55 -3.48 -6.07
C LEU A 37 -4.43 -3.77 -7.56
N LYS A 38 -5.06 -2.95 -8.40
CA LYS A 38 -4.90 -3.02 -9.86
C LYS A 38 -3.43 -2.85 -10.24
N MET A 39 -3.01 -3.57 -11.28
CA MET A 39 -1.64 -3.51 -11.76
C MET A 39 -1.28 -2.09 -12.25
N PRO A 40 -0.23 -1.49 -11.69
CA PRO A 40 0.25 -0.20 -12.17
C PRO A 40 0.81 -0.30 -13.60
N VAL A 41 0.51 0.69 -14.43
CA VAL A 41 1.11 0.81 -15.77
C VAL A 41 2.48 1.49 -15.71
N ARG A 42 2.72 2.34 -14.70
CA ARG A 42 4.01 2.99 -14.43
C ARG A 42 4.12 3.51 -13.01
N TYR A 43 5.36 3.79 -12.61
CA TYR A 43 5.72 4.45 -11.36
C TYR A 43 6.54 5.71 -11.65
N GLU A 44 6.36 6.73 -10.82
CA GLU A 44 7.10 7.99 -10.89
C GLU A 44 7.44 8.47 -9.47
N HIS A 45 8.40 9.37 -9.35
CA HIS A 45 8.70 10.11 -8.12
C HIS A 45 8.96 9.22 -6.90
N ALA A 46 9.94 8.35 -6.99
CA ALA A 46 10.29 7.49 -5.87
C ALA A 46 11.17 8.21 -4.83
N LEU A 47 10.83 7.98 -3.55
CA LEU A 47 11.59 8.45 -2.39
C LEU A 47 12.03 7.23 -1.58
N TYR A 48 13.30 7.17 -1.26
CA TYR A 48 13.89 6.01 -0.61
C TYR A 48 14.46 6.38 0.76
N ALA A 49 14.17 5.53 1.74
CA ALA A 49 14.83 5.51 3.04
C ALA A 49 15.42 4.13 3.29
N THR A 50 16.61 4.07 3.84
CA THR A 50 17.23 2.82 4.30
C THR A 50 17.49 2.93 5.80
N GLY A 51 17.21 1.85 6.51
CA GLY A 51 17.45 1.73 7.95
C GLY A 51 18.07 0.39 8.30
N ALA A 52 18.37 0.17 9.56
CA ALA A 52 19.02 -1.05 10.04
C ALA A 52 18.16 -2.32 9.84
N SER A 53 16.84 -2.21 9.83
CA SER A 53 15.90 -3.33 9.70
C SER A 53 15.35 -3.53 8.28
N GLY A 54 15.68 -2.63 7.34
CA GLY A 54 15.17 -2.73 5.97
C GLY A 54 15.16 -1.41 5.21
N SER A 55 14.32 -1.34 4.20
CA SER A 55 14.15 -0.14 3.37
C SER A 55 12.69 0.22 3.21
N LEU A 56 12.42 1.50 2.98
CA LEU A 56 11.09 2.01 2.68
C LEU A 56 11.17 2.84 1.41
N THR A 57 10.27 2.57 0.49
CA THR A 57 10.13 3.32 -0.75
C THR A 57 8.71 3.86 -0.84
N LEU A 58 8.59 5.17 -1.04
CA LEU A 58 7.35 5.83 -1.40
C LEU A 58 7.41 6.14 -2.90
N ALA A 59 6.41 5.73 -3.67
CA ALA A 59 6.36 6.02 -5.09
C ALA A 59 4.96 6.45 -5.51
N ARG A 60 4.86 7.27 -6.55
CA ARG A 60 3.60 7.53 -7.20
C ARG A 60 3.37 6.47 -8.25
N PHE A 61 2.20 5.83 -8.23
CA PHE A 61 1.82 4.83 -9.22
C PHE A 61 0.58 5.25 -9.99
N PHE A 62 0.41 4.67 -11.17
CA PHE A 62 -0.69 4.98 -12.08
C PHE A 62 -1.37 3.70 -12.53
N VAL A 63 -2.71 3.68 -12.49
CA VAL A 63 -3.52 2.55 -12.94
C VAL A 63 -4.56 3.01 -13.96
N PRO A 64 -4.87 2.19 -14.98
CA PRO A 64 -5.96 2.49 -15.89
C PRO A 64 -7.28 2.40 -15.14
N THR A 65 -8.16 3.35 -15.34
CA THR A 65 -9.51 3.37 -14.77
C THR A 65 -10.50 3.92 -15.78
N GLU A 66 -11.75 3.55 -15.63
CA GLU A 66 -12.83 4.02 -16.47
C GLU A 66 -13.66 5.06 -15.72
N VAL A 67 -14.03 6.12 -16.40
CA VAL A 67 -14.92 7.15 -15.89
C VAL A 67 -16.05 7.41 -16.88
N MET A 68 -17.22 7.73 -16.38
CA MET A 68 -18.32 8.19 -17.22
C MET A 68 -17.97 9.56 -17.79
N ALA A 69 -17.92 9.65 -19.12
CA ALA A 69 -17.72 10.92 -19.78
C ALA A 69 -19.02 11.77 -19.72
N PRO A 70 -18.91 13.10 -19.71
CA PRO A 70 -20.10 13.98 -19.72
C PRO A 70 -21.04 13.73 -20.92
N SER A 71 -20.51 13.18 -22.02
CA SER A 71 -21.27 12.80 -23.22
C SER A 71 -22.03 11.48 -23.09
N GLY A 72 -21.99 10.81 -21.93
CA GLY A 72 -22.66 9.53 -21.68
C GLY A 72 -21.90 8.29 -22.13
N GLY A 73 -20.63 8.43 -22.59
CA GLY A 73 -19.74 7.32 -22.90
C GLY A 73 -18.81 6.97 -21.74
N VAL A 74 -18.07 5.85 -21.87
CA VAL A 74 -17.00 5.47 -20.97
C VAL A 74 -15.68 5.95 -21.54
N ALA A 75 -14.91 6.72 -20.76
CA ALA A 75 -13.56 7.16 -21.12
C ALA A 75 -12.53 6.45 -20.24
N GLN A 76 -11.45 5.99 -20.86
CA GLN A 76 -10.30 5.48 -20.11
C GLN A 76 -9.42 6.65 -19.67
N VAL A 77 -9.12 6.69 -18.40
CA VAL A 77 -8.22 7.67 -17.78
C VAL A 77 -7.24 6.95 -16.85
N GLU A 78 -6.16 7.61 -16.48
CA GLU A 78 -5.26 7.10 -15.45
C GLU A 78 -5.61 7.71 -14.10
N ALA A 79 -5.91 6.86 -13.13
CA ALA A 79 -5.91 7.25 -11.73
C ALA A 79 -4.48 7.13 -11.17
N SER A 80 -4.09 8.03 -10.29
CA SER A 80 -2.80 7.95 -9.62
C SER A 80 -2.97 8.04 -8.11
N ALA A 81 -2.10 7.35 -7.40
CA ALA A 81 -2.01 7.42 -5.94
C ALA A 81 -0.56 7.21 -5.49
N TRP A 82 -0.31 7.38 -4.20
CA TRP A 82 0.94 7.01 -3.58
C TRP A 82 0.91 5.58 -3.08
N ILE A 83 2.03 4.89 -3.19
CA ILE A 83 2.25 3.56 -2.62
C ILE A 83 3.50 3.62 -1.74
N CYS A 84 3.43 2.97 -0.59
CA CYS A 84 4.59 2.66 0.23
C CYS A 84 4.88 1.17 0.10
N ILE A 85 6.11 0.84 -0.24
CA ILE A 85 6.64 -0.52 -0.22
C ILE A 85 7.82 -0.55 0.75
N ALA A 86 7.77 -1.45 1.72
CA ALA A 86 8.83 -1.60 2.71
C ALA A 86 9.37 -3.04 2.74
N GLN A 87 10.68 -3.17 2.68
CA GLN A 87 11.35 -4.40 3.10
C GLN A 87 11.57 -4.33 4.61
N ASP A 88 11.06 -5.32 5.33
CA ASP A 88 11.23 -5.45 6.77
C ASP A 88 11.28 -6.94 7.12
N LEU A 89 12.46 -7.42 7.45
CA LEU A 89 12.71 -8.83 7.74
C LEU A 89 11.96 -9.35 8.98
N ARG A 90 11.38 -8.45 9.78
CA ARG A 90 10.54 -8.81 10.93
C ARG A 90 9.14 -9.27 10.52
N ILE A 91 8.74 -9.02 9.26
CA ILE A 91 7.43 -9.43 8.74
C ILE A 91 7.53 -10.89 8.26
N GLU A 92 6.71 -11.74 8.88
CA GLU A 92 6.67 -13.18 8.57
C GLU A 92 5.34 -13.64 7.97
N GLY A 93 4.25 -12.95 8.25
CA GLY A 93 2.92 -13.31 7.79
C GLY A 93 2.63 -12.89 6.35
N GLN A 94 1.66 -13.56 5.72
CA GLN A 94 1.18 -13.22 4.39
C GLN A 94 -0.34 -13.02 4.40
N ALA A 95 -0.77 -11.80 4.10
CA ALA A 95 -2.18 -11.46 3.90
C ALA A 95 -2.31 -10.15 3.14
N ALA A 96 -3.43 -9.94 2.48
CA ALA A 96 -3.79 -8.67 1.88
C ALA A 96 -5.19 -8.25 2.33
N THR A 97 -5.43 -6.96 2.45
CA THR A 97 -6.73 -6.42 2.80
C THR A 97 -6.98 -5.09 2.08
N MET A 98 -8.24 -4.83 1.79
CA MET A 98 -8.69 -3.55 1.24
C MET A 98 -10.06 -3.18 1.83
N ASN A 99 -10.34 -1.91 1.87
CA ASN A 99 -11.68 -1.35 2.03
C ASN A 99 -12.04 -0.53 0.79
N ASP A 100 -13.32 -0.34 0.53
CA ASP A 100 -13.85 0.43 -0.59
C ASP A 100 -13.31 -0.02 -1.97
N PRO A 101 -13.65 -1.24 -2.45
CA PRO A 101 -13.26 -1.71 -3.78
C PRO A 101 -13.79 -0.75 -4.86
N GLY A 102 -12.92 -0.29 -5.75
CA GLY A 102 -13.28 0.73 -6.73
C GLY A 102 -12.19 1.03 -7.74
N ARG A 103 -11.89 2.32 -7.96
CA ARG A 103 -11.05 2.78 -9.07
C ARG A 103 -9.68 2.11 -9.18
N ILE A 104 -8.99 1.93 -8.06
CA ILE A 104 -7.63 1.36 -8.05
C ILE A 104 -7.55 0.04 -7.27
N PHE A 105 -8.57 -0.33 -6.50
CA PHE A 105 -8.61 -1.60 -5.78
C PHE A 105 -9.43 -2.63 -6.54
N ALA A 106 -8.88 -3.82 -6.72
CA ALA A 106 -9.54 -4.95 -7.32
C ALA A 106 -8.87 -6.25 -6.84
N GLU A 107 -9.67 -7.30 -6.73
CA GLU A 107 -9.15 -8.65 -6.53
C GLU A 107 -8.33 -9.09 -7.75
N ASN A 108 -7.18 -9.69 -7.52
CA ASN A 108 -6.39 -10.29 -8.60
C ASN A 108 -6.69 -11.80 -8.68
N PRO A 109 -7.44 -12.25 -9.69
CA PRO A 109 -7.82 -13.66 -9.83
C PRO A 109 -6.65 -14.59 -10.15
N GLU A 110 -5.51 -14.06 -10.60
CA GLU A 110 -4.31 -14.84 -10.89
C GLU A 110 -3.61 -15.34 -9.61
N LEU A 111 -3.88 -14.70 -8.46
CA LEU A 111 -3.33 -15.10 -7.18
C LEU A 111 -4.19 -16.18 -6.49
N VAL A 112 -4.27 -17.34 -7.12
CA VAL A 112 -5.11 -18.47 -6.67
C VAL A 112 -4.79 -18.99 -5.26
N THR A 113 -3.60 -18.72 -4.73
CA THR A 113 -3.22 -19.08 -3.36
C THR A 113 -3.81 -18.16 -2.32
N MET A 114 -4.16 -16.92 -2.70
CA MET A 114 -4.73 -15.90 -1.83
C MET A 114 -6.26 -16.00 -1.89
N LYS A 115 -6.87 -16.62 -0.89
CA LYS A 115 -8.34 -16.80 -0.82
C LYS A 115 -8.95 -15.79 0.14
N ARG A 116 -10.14 -15.30 -0.21
CA ARG A 116 -10.93 -14.45 0.67
C ARG A 116 -11.25 -15.18 1.98
N ARG A 117 -10.99 -14.53 3.11
CA ARG A 117 -11.18 -15.08 4.45
C ARG A 117 -11.69 -14.00 5.41
N ALA A 118 -12.55 -14.40 6.34
CA ALA A 118 -12.97 -13.55 7.43
C ALA A 118 -11.96 -13.61 8.58
N THR A 119 -11.71 -12.46 9.22
CA THR A 119 -10.80 -12.39 10.38
C THR A 119 -11.47 -12.88 11.67
N GLY A 120 -12.81 -13.02 11.67
CA GLY A 120 -13.63 -13.31 12.85
C GLY A 120 -13.96 -12.06 13.68
N ASP A 121 -13.48 -10.90 13.27
CA ASP A 121 -13.86 -9.60 13.83
C ASP A 121 -14.96 -8.98 12.96
N ALA A 122 -16.22 -9.12 13.40
CA ALA A 122 -17.37 -8.71 12.61
C ALA A 122 -17.39 -7.21 12.26
N TYR A 123 -16.73 -6.35 13.05
CA TYR A 123 -16.62 -4.93 12.76
C TYR A 123 -15.59 -4.66 11.66
N PHE A 124 -14.44 -5.33 11.74
CA PHE A 124 -13.41 -5.25 10.71
C PHE A 124 -13.89 -5.86 9.38
N ASP A 125 -14.48 -7.07 9.43
CA ASP A 125 -14.93 -7.82 8.26
C ASP A 125 -16.06 -7.15 7.48
N ARG A 126 -16.81 -6.21 8.10
CA ARG A 126 -17.79 -5.36 7.41
C ARG A 126 -17.14 -4.23 6.61
N SER A 127 -15.98 -3.78 7.03
CA SER A 127 -15.28 -2.63 6.42
C SER A 127 -14.18 -3.06 5.47
N PHE A 128 -13.60 -4.24 5.69
CA PHE A 128 -12.45 -4.73 4.94
C PHE A 128 -12.72 -6.11 4.33
N VAL A 129 -12.24 -6.29 3.10
CA VAL A 129 -12.12 -7.59 2.45
C VAL A 129 -10.69 -8.08 2.63
N THR A 130 -10.52 -9.30 3.11
CA THR A 130 -9.20 -9.83 3.46
C THR A 130 -8.92 -11.15 2.74
N PHE A 131 -7.67 -11.33 2.31
CA PHE A 131 -7.17 -12.49 1.60
C PHE A 131 -5.93 -13.05 2.31
N ALA A 132 -5.83 -14.36 2.37
CA ALA A 132 -4.65 -15.05 2.89
C ALA A 132 -4.56 -16.49 2.34
N PRO A 133 -3.37 -17.10 2.34
CA PRO A 133 -3.21 -18.49 1.90
C PRO A 133 -3.95 -19.47 2.81
N SER A 134 -3.96 -19.21 4.12
CA SER A 134 -4.63 -20.02 5.14
C SER A 134 -5.21 -19.16 6.25
N GLU A 135 -6.05 -19.76 7.12
CA GLU A 135 -6.55 -19.06 8.31
C GLU A 135 -5.45 -18.80 9.34
N GLU A 136 -4.45 -19.66 9.38
CA GLU A 136 -3.29 -19.50 10.26
C GLU A 136 -2.46 -18.28 9.82
N GLU A 137 -2.13 -18.18 8.53
CA GLU A 137 -1.44 -17.01 7.96
C GLU A 137 -2.23 -15.72 8.19
N LEU A 138 -3.57 -15.77 8.02
CA LEU A 138 -4.43 -14.63 8.30
C LEU A 138 -4.31 -14.16 9.75
N ARG A 139 -4.41 -15.09 10.73
CA ARG A 139 -4.33 -14.75 12.16
C ARG A 139 -2.98 -14.19 12.54
N GLN A 140 -1.90 -14.71 11.92
CA GLN A 140 -0.53 -14.24 12.16
C GLN A 140 -0.29 -12.86 11.55
N ALA A 141 -0.80 -12.61 10.34
CA ALA A 141 -0.60 -11.39 9.60
C ALA A 141 -1.52 -10.25 10.08
N ILE A 142 -2.84 -10.50 10.15
CA ILE A 142 -3.85 -9.48 10.46
C ILE A 142 -4.23 -9.54 11.96
N THR A 143 -3.31 -9.16 12.80
CA THR A 143 -3.47 -9.17 14.27
C THR A 143 -4.56 -8.20 14.75
N PRO A 144 -5.12 -8.37 15.97
CA PRO A 144 -6.08 -7.41 16.53
C PRO A 144 -5.57 -5.97 16.59
N SER A 145 -4.27 -5.77 16.83
CA SER A 145 -3.66 -4.44 16.85
C SER A 145 -3.60 -3.82 15.46
N LEU A 146 -3.31 -4.62 14.44
CA LEU A 146 -3.28 -4.17 13.04
C LEU A 146 -4.69 -3.84 12.52
N ARG A 147 -5.71 -4.65 12.87
CA ARG A 147 -7.11 -4.34 12.55
C ARG A 147 -7.56 -3.00 13.13
N ARG A 148 -7.26 -2.74 14.40
CA ARG A 148 -7.56 -1.43 15.03
C ARG A 148 -6.86 -0.27 14.34
N LEU A 149 -5.59 -0.46 13.94
CA LEU A 149 -4.86 0.55 13.18
C LEU A 149 -5.55 0.84 11.84
N LEU A 150 -5.83 -0.19 11.04
CA LEU A 150 -6.47 -0.03 9.73
C LEU A 150 -7.85 0.64 9.83
N LEU A 151 -8.66 0.26 10.83
CA LEU A 151 -9.95 0.89 11.10
C LEU A 151 -9.82 2.37 11.51
N SER A 152 -8.71 2.77 12.12
CA SER A 152 -8.46 4.16 12.52
C SER A 152 -8.08 5.08 11.35
N TRP A 153 -7.69 4.51 10.21
CA TRP A 153 -7.21 5.29 9.06
C TRP A 153 -8.40 5.82 8.25
N ASN A 154 -9.39 6.10 8.50
CA ASN A 154 -10.53 6.78 7.85
C ASN A 154 -10.32 7.17 6.35
N VAL A 155 -9.58 6.35 5.60
CA VAL A 155 -9.29 6.48 4.17
C VAL A 155 -9.37 5.10 3.51
N PRO A 156 -9.79 5.02 2.24
CA PRO A 156 -9.67 3.79 1.46
C PRO A 156 -8.20 3.39 1.32
N VAL A 157 -7.89 2.15 1.64
CA VAL A 157 -6.52 1.64 1.66
C VAL A 157 -6.44 0.19 1.17
N HIS A 158 -5.41 -0.08 0.39
CA HIS A 158 -4.86 -1.42 0.18
C HIS A 158 -3.67 -1.60 1.13
N ALA A 159 -3.64 -2.71 1.86
CA ALA A 159 -2.51 -3.12 2.68
C ALA A 159 -2.20 -4.60 2.43
N GLU A 160 -0.96 -4.91 2.19
CA GLU A 160 -0.51 -6.27 1.89
C GLU A 160 0.77 -6.58 2.65
N LEU A 161 0.75 -7.69 3.39
CA LEU A 161 1.90 -8.25 4.09
C LEU A 161 2.46 -9.41 3.28
N ARG A 162 3.76 -9.43 3.11
CA ARG A 162 4.53 -10.52 2.50
C ARG A 162 5.71 -10.85 3.38
N LYS A 163 6.19 -12.07 3.27
CA LYS A 163 7.41 -12.47 3.99
C LYS A 163 8.55 -11.52 3.64
N GLY A 164 9.08 -10.83 4.64
CA GLY A 164 10.16 -9.85 4.47
C GLY A 164 9.70 -8.43 4.10
N GLY A 165 8.39 -8.10 4.18
CA GLY A 165 7.96 -6.73 3.95
C GLY A 165 6.45 -6.52 3.80
N PHE A 166 6.08 -5.32 3.39
CA PHE A 166 4.68 -4.93 3.24
C PHE A 166 4.47 -3.83 2.19
N VAL A 167 3.23 -3.70 1.77
CA VAL A 167 2.75 -2.66 0.87
C VAL A 167 1.57 -1.93 1.51
N VAL A 168 1.53 -0.61 1.41
CA VAL A 168 0.39 0.23 1.81
C VAL A 168 0.13 1.25 0.71
N ALA A 169 -1.10 1.29 0.20
CA ALA A 169 -1.52 2.23 -0.83
C ALA A 169 -2.89 2.84 -0.49
N PRO A 170 -2.94 4.06 0.05
CA PRO A 170 -4.18 4.80 0.24
C PRO A 170 -4.63 5.47 -1.06
N VAL A 171 -5.95 5.52 -1.31
CA VAL A 171 -6.50 6.08 -2.56
C VAL A 171 -6.73 7.59 -2.49
N SER A 172 -7.14 8.08 -1.34
CA SER A 172 -7.68 9.44 -1.20
C SER A 172 -6.64 10.51 -0.87
N LEU A 173 -5.36 10.14 -0.85
CA LEU A 173 -4.31 11.11 -0.56
C LEU A 173 -3.97 11.92 -1.81
N GLY A 174 -3.99 13.24 -1.67
CA GLY A 174 -3.58 14.17 -2.70
C GLY A 174 -2.08 14.09 -3.02
N ALA A 175 -1.70 14.75 -4.13
CA ALA A 175 -0.30 14.93 -4.48
C ALA A 175 0.27 16.17 -3.75
N ASP A 176 0.33 16.11 -2.42
CA ASP A 176 0.77 17.21 -1.55
C ASP A 176 1.67 16.69 -0.40
N PRO A 177 2.47 17.57 0.23
CA PRO A 177 3.41 17.17 1.27
C PRO A 177 2.76 16.55 2.51
N ALA A 178 1.54 16.94 2.87
CA ALA A 178 0.84 16.42 4.05
C ALA A 178 0.41 14.97 3.82
N SER A 179 -0.12 14.68 2.63
CA SER A 179 -0.48 13.32 2.20
C SER A 179 0.72 12.37 2.22
N LEU A 180 1.85 12.83 1.71
CA LEU A 180 3.08 12.03 1.70
C LEU A 180 3.63 11.81 3.11
N ALA A 181 3.57 12.83 3.98
CA ALA A 181 3.96 12.71 5.38
C ALA A 181 3.05 11.73 6.15
N TRP A 182 1.75 11.78 5.87
CA TRP A 182 0.80 10.83 6.45
C TRP A 182 1.13 9.39 6.03
N LEU A 183 1.37 9.14 4.74
CA LEU A 183 1.71 7.81 4.25
C LEU A 183 3.00 7.27 4.85
N ALA A 184 4.04 8.10 4.94
CA ALA A 184 5.31 7.72 5.55
C ALA A 184 5.13 7.34 7.03
N HIS A 185 4.34 8.12 7.79
CA HIS A 185 4.02 7.82 9.18
C HIS A 185 3.14 6.55 9.31
N ALA A 186 2.10 6.44 8.50
CA ALA A 186 1.20 5.29 8.50
C ALA A 186 1.95 4.00 8.19
N ALA A 187 2.86 4.01 7.21
CA ALA A 187 3.69 2.87 6.87
C ALA A 187 4.63 2.47 8.02
N HIS A 188 5.23 3.43 8.71
CA HIS A 188 6.07 3.16 9.88
C HIS A 188 5.26 2.47 10.99
N VAL A 189 4.12 3.04 11.36
CA VAL A 189 3.25 2.44 12.40
C VAL A 189 2.71 1.08 11.96
N PHE A 190 2.39 0.92 10.67
CA PHE A 190 1.94 -0.37 10.12
C PHE A 190 3.01 -1.44 10.26
N GLY A 191 4.25 -1.15 9.86
CA GLY A 191 5.39 -2.06 10.00
C GLY A 191 5.63 -2.48 11.44
N ASP A 192 5.59 -1.55 12.38
CA ASP A 192 5.77 -1.85 13.81
C ASP A 192 4.64 -2.72 14.38
N LYS A 193 3.38 -2.54 13.92
CA LYS A 193 2.24 -3.36 14.35
C LYS A 193 2.20 -4.74 13.68
N ALA A 194 2.75 -4.83 12.46
CA ALA A 194 2.84 -6.07 11.70
C ALA A 194 4.05 -6.93 12.08
N ALA A 195 5.14 -6.28 12.53
CA ALA A 195 6.32 -6.99 13.01
C ALA A 195 5.98 -7.84 14.22
N LYS A 196 6.40 -9.10 14.22
CA LYS A 196 6.37 -9.90 15.44
C LYS A 196 7.34 -9.28 16.44
N HIS A 197 6.83 -8.75 17.52
CA HIS A 197 7.65 -8.52 18.70
C HIS A 197 8.07 -9.90 19.19
N GLY A 198 9.35 -10.22 19.09
CA GLY A 198 9.88 -11.43 19.73
C GLY A 198 9.32 -11.49 21.14
N THR A 199 8.66 -12.59 21.45
CA THR A 199 8.16 -12.86 22.79
C THR A 199 9.37 -12.67 23.71
N GLN A 200 9.35 -11.62 24.52
CA GLN A 200 10.28 -11.53 25.63
C GLN A 200 9.92 -12.71 26.55
N VAL A 201 10.75 -13.75 26.46
CA VAL A 201 10.77 -14.87 27.41
C VAL A 201 11.40 -14.40 28.71
#